data_539011976b4aa017f8cbedf0325dc724
#
_entry.id   539011976b4aa017f8cbedf0325dc724
#
_cell.length_a   1.000
_cell.length_b   1.000
_cell.length_c   1.000
_cell.angle_alpha   90.00
_cell.angle_beta   90.00
_cell.angle_gamma   90.00
#
_symmetry.space_group_name_H-M   'P 1'
#
loop_
_entity.id
_entity.type
_entity.pdbx_description
1 polymer ?
#
loop_
_entity_poly.entity_id
_entity_poly.type
_entity_poly.pdbx_seq_one_letter_code
_entity_poly.pdbx_strand_id
1 'polypeptide(L)'
;LLQAAKLYWEAQPEKYEGKRFYHISTDEVYGALEMTHPEGIEPPFSTQASSEHHEAYGEDFFVETTKYNPHSPYSASKASSDHFVRAFHDTYGMPTIVTNCSNNYGPYQFPEKLIPLFINNIRHRKPLPVYGKGENVRDWLYVEDHARAIDLIYHRGTVAETYNIGGFNEWKNIDIIKVVINTVDRLLGRAEGEDMNLITYVT
;
A
#
# COMPACT_ATOMS: atom_id res chain seq x y z
N LEU A 1 -7.60 15.95 14.83
CA LEU A 1 -7.00 16.79 13.80
C LEU A 1 -8.07 17.53 12.99
N LEU A 2 -9.09 16.85 12.42
CA LEU A 2 -10.16 17.46 11.62
C LEU A 2 -10.84 18.63 12.33
N GLN A 3 -11.29 18.44 13.58
CA GLN A 3 -11.91 19.50 14.35
C GLN A 3 -10.96 20.68 14.60
N ALA A 4 -9.70 20.42 14.89
CA ALA A 4 -8.70 21.46 15.11
C ALA A 4 -8.43 22.28 13.83
N ALA A 5 -8.28 21.59 12.68
CA ALA A 5 -8.10 22.24 11.40
C ALA A 5 -9.33 23.09 11.03
N LYS A 6 -10.55 22.54 11.21
CA LYS A 6 -11.79 23.27 10.99
C LYS A 6 -11.86 24.55 11.79
N LEU A 7 -11.71 24.47 13.13
CA LEU A 7 -11.79 25.63 14.01
C LEU A 7 -10.72 26.68 13.68
N TYR A 8 -9.51 26.24 13.42
CA TYR A 8 -8.42 27.16 13.06
C TYR A 8 -8.67 27.86 11.73
N TRP A 9 -9.10 27.13 10.71
CA TRP A 9 -9.35 27.71 9.39
C TRP A 9 -10.57 28.63 9.36
N GLU A 10 -11.66 28.25 10.04
CA GLU A 10 -12.86 29.10 10.12
C GLU A 10 -12.63 30.42 10.87
N ALA A 11 -11.61 30.46 11.74
CA ALA A 11 -11.22 31.67 12.43
C ALA A 11 -10.37 32.64 11.56
N GLN A 12 -9.90 32.19 10.37
CA GLN A 12 -9.14 33.02 9.44
C GLN A 12 -10.10 33.74 8.47
N PRO A 13 -9.72 34.94 7.96
CA PRO A 13 -10.55 35.66 7.00
C PRO A 13 -10.87 34.86 5.73
N GLU A 14 -9.89 34.15 5.19
CA GLU A 14 -9.99 33.32 3.99
C GLU A 14 -10.65 31.96 4.22
N LYS A 15 -10.90 31.58 5.49
CA LYS A 15 -11.50 30.29 5.88
C LYS A 15 -10.82 29.12 5.17
N TYR A 16 -11.53 28.48 4.24
CA TYR A 16 -11.08 27.29 3.52
C TYR A 16 -10.36 27.58 2.21
N GLU A 17 -10.32 28.84 1.77
CA GLU A 17 -9.71 29.22 0.50
C GLU A 17 -8.21 28.83 0.48
N GLY A 18 -7.77 28.17 -0.59
CA GLY A 18 -6.40 27.72 -0.78
C GLY A 18 -5.92 26.61 0.17
N LYS A 19 -6.81 26.05 1.01
CA LYS A 19 -6.46 25.01 1.99
C LYS A 19 -6.95 23.64 1.53
N ARG A 20 -6.29 22.59 2.01
CA ARG A 20 -6.68 21.19 1.77
C ARG A 20 -6.35 20.33 2.99
N PHE A 21 -7.28 19.48 3.38
CA PHE A 21 -7.04 18.42 4.34
C PHE A 21 -6.81 17.13 3.56
N TYR A 22 -5.57 16.78 3.38
CA TYR A 22 -5.17 15.59 2.65
C TYR A 22 -5.01 14.42 3.62
N HIS A 23 -5.82 13.38 3.46
CA HIS A 23 -5.84 12.20 4.32
C HIS A 23 -5.25 11.00 3.60
N ILE A 24 -4.15 10.46 4.14
CA ILE A 24 -3.51 9.24 3.63
C ILE A 24 -4.06 8.04 4.38
N SER A 25 -4.75 7.17 3.65
CA SER A 25 -5.32 5.92 4.12
C SER A 25 -4.61 4.72 3.48
N THR A 26 -5.27 3.60 3.35
CA THR A 26 -4.72 2.33 2.86
C THR A 26 -5.76 1.59 2.04
N ASP A 27 -5.34 0.81 1.06
CA ASP A 27 -6.18 -0.13 0.30
C ASP A 27 -6.79 -1.23 1.17
N GLU A 28 -6.21 -1.53 2.34
CA GLU A 28 -6.76 -2.50 3.28
C GLU A 28 -8.19 -2.15 3.78
N VAL A 29 -8.65 -0.91 3.58
CA VAL A 29 -10.03 -0.52 3.89
C VAL A 29 -11.06 -1.23 3.01
N TYR A 30 -10.65 -1.69 1.83
CA TYR A 30 -11.50 -2.45 0.90
C TYR A 30 -11.61 -3.94 1.26
N GLY A 31 -10.72 -4.46 2.09
CA GLY A 31 -10.65 -5.86 2.46
C GLY A 31 -9.65 -6.66 1.65
N ALA A 32 -10.02 -7.89 1.29
CA ALA A 32 -9.22 -8.77 0.44
C ALA A 32 -9.97 -9.03 -0.87
N LEU A 33 -9.24 -9.04 -1.97
CA LEU A 33 -9.75 -9.58 -3.23
C LEU A 33 -9.63 -11.11 -3.18
N GLU A 34 -10.70 -11.81 -3.54
CA GLU A 34 -10.62 -13.22 -3.89
C GLU A 34 -10.01 -13.31 -5.29
N MET A 35 -8.69 -13.53 -5.33
CA MET A 35 -7.96 -13.67 -6.59
C MET A 35 -8.33 -15.01 -7.22
N THR A 36 -9.33 -15.03 -8.09
CA THR A 36 -9.60 -16.16 -8.98
C THR A 36 -8.61 -16.09 -10.14
N HIS A 37 -7.40 -16.65 -9.95
CA HIS A 37 -6.50 -16.82 -11.08
C HIS A 37 -7.06 -17.88 -12.03
N PRO A 38 -7.18 -17.60 -13.33
CA PRO A 38 -7.36 -18.65 -14.31
C PRO A 38 -6.21 -19.66 -14.14
N GLU A 39 -6.52 -20.95 -14.01
CA GLU A 39 -5.52 -21.99 -13.88
C GLU A 39 -4.48 -21.86 -15.02
N GLY A 40 -3.21 -21.73 -14.67
CA GLY A 40 -2.08 -21.72 -15.60
C GLY A 40 -1.46 -20.36 -15.92
N ILE A 41 -1.91 -19.26 -15.33
CA ILE A 41 -1.21 -17.98 -15.47
C ILE A 41 -0.32 -17.78 -14.22
N GLU A 42 0.98 -18.01 -14.37
CA GLU A 42 1.97 -17.56 -13.39
C GLU A 42 2.06 -16.04 -13.47
N PRO A 43 2.09 -15.29 -12.33
CA PRO A 43 2.30 -13.86 -12.37
C PRO A 43 3.61 -13.55 -13.11
N PRO A 44 3.60 -12.64 -14.08
CA PRO A 44 4.80 -12.34 -14.83
C PRO A 44 5.84 -11.70 -13.90
N PHE A 45 6.98 -12.33 -13.78
CA PHE A 45 8.17 -11.80 -13.10
C PHE A 45 8.85 -10.69 -13.91
N SER A 46 8.15 -9.94 -14.74
CA SER A 46 8.75 -8.92 -15.56
C SER A 46 8.51 -7.53 -14.99
N THR A 47 9.58 -6.75 -14.91
CA THR A 47 9.62 -5.32 -14.59
C THR A 47 8.93 -4.44 -15.65
N GLN A 48 8.24 -5.04 -16.61
CA GLN A 48 7.40 -4.37 -17.58
C GLN A 48 5.95 -4.59 -17.15
N ALA A 49 5.38 -3.59 -16.49
CA ALA A 49 3.94 -3.45 -16.38
C ALA A 49 3.38 -3.33 -17.80
N SER A 50 3.12 -4.46 -18.43
CA SER A 50 2.52 -4.50 -19.76
C SER A 50 1.01 -4.32 -19.60
N SER A 51 0.39 -3.73 -20.64
CA SER A 51 -1.07 -3.67 -20.78
C SER A 51 -1.74 -5.05 -20.70
N GLU A 52 -0.99 -6.11 -20.94
CA GLU A 52 -1.40 -7.50 -20.79
C GLU A 52 -1.71 -7.91 -19.35
N HIS A 53 -1.11 -7.22 -18.36
CA HIS A 53 -1.38 -7.46 -16.94
C HIS A 53 -2.80 -7.03 -16.56
N HIS A 54 -3.28 -5.92 -17.11
CA HIS A 54 -4.65 -5.44 -16.92
C HIS A 54 -5.71 -6.40 -17.46
N GLU A 55 -5.44 -7.07 -18.58
CA GLU A 55 -6.35 -8.04 -19.17
C GLU A 55 -6.41 -9.35 -18.38
N ALA A 56 -5.31 -9.71 -17.67
CA ALA A 56 -5.23 -10.94 -16.89
C ALA A 56 -5.98 -10.88 -15.55
N TYR A 57 -6.11 -9.70 -14.94
CA TYR A 57 -6.78 -9.53 -13.63
C TYR A 57 -8.22 -9.02 -13.74
N GLY A 58 -8.67 -8.59 -14.94
CA GLY A 58 -10.06 -8.22 -15.20
C GLY A 58 -10.65 -7.21 -14.22
N GLU A 59 -11.81 -7.56 -13.65
CA GLU A 59 -12.54 -6.72 -12.68
C GLU A 59 -12.03 -6.85 -11.24
N ASP A 60 -10.93 -7.57 -11.01
CA ASP A 60 -10.42 -7.93 -9.67
C ASP A 60 -9.54 -6.83 -9.02
N PHE A 61 -9.72 -5.57 -9.38
CA PHE A 61 -9.04 -4.45 -8.75
C PHE A 61 -9.97 -3.64 -7.85
N PHE A 62 -9.40 -3.11 -6.76
CA PHE A 62 -10.08 -2.09 -5.99
C PHE A 62 -10.16 -0.79 -6.79
N VAL A 63 -11.36 -0.27 -6.92
CA VAL A 63 -11.62 1.06 -7.48
C VAL A 63 -12.20 1.97 -6.40
N GLU A 64 -12.21 3.28 -6.62
CA GLU A 64 -12.65 4.26 -5.62
C GLU A 64 -14.11 4.09 -5.20
N THR A 65 -14.91 3.41 -6.02
CA THR A 65 -16.31 3.06 -5.73
C THR A 65 -16.47 1.70 -5.04
N THR A 66 -15.40 0.94 -4.85
CA THR A 66 -15.42 -0.33 -4.12
C THR A 66 -15.87 -0.10 -2.68
N LYS A 67 -16.79 -0.92 -2.20
CA LYS A 67 -17.30 -0.84 -0.82
C LYS A 67 -16.20 -1.20 0.18
N TYR A 68 -16.11 -0.43 1.25
CA TYR A 68 -15.22 -0.74 2.37
C TYR A 68 -15.66 -2.03 3.06
N ASN A 69 -14.70 -2.93 3.26
CA ASN A 69 -14.87 -4.21 3.94
C ASN A 69 -13.63 -4.56 4.77
N PRO A 70 -13.29 -3.75 5.79
CA PRO A 70 -12.07 -3.95 6.57
C PRO A 70 -12.16 -5.21 7.45
N HIS A 71 -11.10 -6.02 7.46
CA HIS A 71 -11.03 -7.29 8.21
C HIS A 71 -10.04 -7.27 9.38
N SER A 72 -9.39 -6.16 9.68
CA SER A 72 -8.49 -6.01 10.82
C SER A 72 -8.84 -4.79 11.67
N PRO A 73 -8.46 -4.75 12.97
CA PRO A 73 -8.63 -3.54 13.79
C PRO A 73 -7.95 -2.32 13.17
N TYR A 74 -6.79 -2.52 12.53
CA TYR A 74 -6.09 -1.44 11.83
C TYR A 74 -6.91 -0.94 10.63
N SER A 75 -7.30 -1.81 9.71
CA SER A 75 -8.07 -1.41 8.53
C SER A 75 -9.43 -0.82 8.89
N ALA A 76 -10.09 -1.34 9.94
CA ALA A 76 -11.33 -0.77 10.47
C ALA A 76 -11.13 0.66 11.02
N SER A 77 -10.03 0.91 11.73
CA SER A 77 -9.69 2.24 12.22
C SER A 77 -9.42 3.24 11.10
N LYS A 78 -8.75 2.81 10.03
CA LYS A 78 -8.48 3.62 8.84
C LYS A 78 -9.78 3.91 8.08
N ALA A 79 -10.62 2.90 7.84
CA ALA A 79 -11.93 3.06 7.22
C ALA A 79 -12.82 4.05 7.99
N SER A 80 -12.81 3.95 9.32
CA SER A 80 -13.52 4.92 10.18
C SER A 80 -12.98 6.33 10.01
N SER A 81 -11.66 6.49 9.92
CA SER A 81 -11.03 7.80 9.70
C SER A 81 -11.42 8.39 8.35
N ASP A 82 -11.46 7.58 7.30
CA ASP A 82 -11.89 8.01 5.96
C ASP A 82 -13.34 8.51 5.96
N HIS A 83 -14.22 7.79 6.65
CA HIS A 83 -15.62 8.22 6.82
C HIS A 83 -15.73 9.54 7.59
N PHE A 84 -14.92 9.75 8.63
CA PHE A 84 -14.89 11.04 9.32
C PHE A 84 -14.41 12.17 8.40
N VAL A 85 -13.40 11.94 7.59
CA VAL A 85 -12.89 12.95 6.65
C VAL A 85 -13.96 13.35 5.64
N ARG A 86 -14.66 12.38 5.06
CA ARG A 86 -15.81 12.62 4.15
C ARG A 86 -16.95 13.37 4.86
N ALA A 87 -17.32 12.92 6.06
CA ALA A 87 -18.39 13.56 6.84
C ALA A 87 -18.09 15.02 7.18
N PHE A 88 -16.81 15.36 7.42
CA PHE A 88 -16.40 16.75 7.64
C PHE A 88 -16.54 17.61 6.38
N HIS A 89 -16.31 17.04 5.20
CA HIS A 89 -16.63 17.72 3.94
C HIS A 89 -18.14 17.93 3.80
N ASP A 90 -18.92 16.86 3.91
CA ASP A 90 -20.38 16.89 3.68
C ASP A 90 -21.11 17.82 4.65
N THR A 91 -20.64 17.86 5.91
CA THR A 91 -21.29 18.64 6.96
C THR A 91 -20.85 20.10 7.00
N TYR A 92 -19.56 20.35 6.77
CA TYR A 92 -18.96 21.67 7.01
C TYR A 92 -18.33 22.29 5.77
N GLY A 93 -18.36 21.62 4.61
CA GLY A 93 -17.70 22.10 3.39
C GLY A 93 -16.18 22.12 3.50
N MET A 94 -15.59 21.36 4.45
CA MET A 94 -14.15 21.30 4.63
C MET A 94 -13.47 20.73 3.38
N PRO A 95 -12.41 21.34 2.83
CA PRO A 95 -11.77 20.87 1.60
C PRO A 95 -10.90 19.65 1.87
N THR A 96 -11.48 18.48 1.80
CA THR A 96 -10.83 17.19 2.09
C THR A 96 -10.50 16.42 0.83
N ILE A 97 -9.44 15.62 0.87
CA ILE A 97 -9.09 14.60 -0.11
C ILE A 97 -8.71 13.32 0.66
N VAL A 98 -9.15 12.17 0.21
CA VAL A 98 -8.77 10.87 0.75
C VAL A 98 -7.95 10.12 -0.28
N THR A 99 -6.85 9.50 0.14
CA THR A 99 -6.09 8.58 -0.73
C THR A 99 -5.89 7.24 -0.05
N ASN A 100 -6.13 6.17 -0.79
CA ASN A 100 -5.91 4.80 -0.37
C ASN A 100 -4.69 4.26 -1.13
N CYS A 101 -3.58 4.06 -0.43
CA CYS A 101 -2.37 3.56 -1.06
C CYS A 101 -2.13 2.09 -0.74
N SER A 102 -1.49 1.40 -1.67
CA SER A 102 -0.98 0.06 -1.48
C SER A 102 0.30 0.02 -0.63
N ASN A 103 0.90 -1.16 -0.45
CA ASN A 103 2.06 -1.34 0.41
C ASN A 103 3.28 -0.62 -0.14
N ASN A 104 3.78 0.37 0.59
CA ASN A 104 4.96 1.11 0.19
C ASN A 104 6.25 0.33 0.48
N TYR A 105 7.24 0.48 -0.39
CA TYR A 105 8.60 0.03 -0.15
C TYR A 105 9.61 1.07 -0.66
N GLY A 106 10.84 1.01 -0.18
CA GLY A 106 11.92 1.88 -0.64
C GLY A 106 12.85 2.34 0.46
N PRO A 107 13.73 3.31 0.17
CA PRO A 107 14.66 3.89 1.13
C PRO A 107 13.96 4.41 2.37
N TYR A 108 14.64 4.26 3.52
CA TYR A 108 14.16 4.72 4.83
C TYR A 108 12.88 4.06 5.35
N GLN A 109 12.43 2.95 4.73
CA GLN A 109 11.32 2.19 5.27
C GLN A 109 11.64 1.70 6.68
N PHE A 110 10.65 1.75 7.57
CA PHE A 110 10.83 1.40 8.98
C PHE A 110 11.30 -0.06 9.14
N PRO A 111 12.32 -0.32 9.98
CA PRO A 111 13.01 -1.63 10.03
C PRO A 111 12.16 -2.83 10.40
N GLU A 112 10.97 -2.64 10.99
CA GLU A 112 10.04 -3.73 11.33
C GLU A 112 9.21 -4.21 10.13
N LYS A 113 9.21 -3.47 9.04
CA LYS A 113 8.46 -3.86 7.83
C LYS A 113 9.16 -4.99 7.10
N LEU A 114 8.39 -5.79 6.36
CA LEU A 114 8.84 -7.05 5.74
C LEU A 114 10.20 -6.91 5.02
N ILE A 115 10.30 -6.04 4.04
CA ILE A 115 11.51 -5.93 3.20
C ILE A 115 12.74 -5.54 4.03
N PRO A 116 12.76 -4.43 4.79
CA PRO A 116 13.96 -4.06 5.55
C PRO A 116 14.27 -5.04 6.69
N LEU A 117 13.26 -5.62 7.34
CA LEU A 117 13.45 -6.66 8.35
C LEU A 117 14.17 -7.88 7.76
N PHE A 118 13.71 -8.36 6.60
CA PHE A 118 14.27 -9.53 5.96
C PHE A 118 15.67 -9.27 5.43
N ILE A 119 15.93 -8.12 4.82
CA ILE A 119 17.29 -7.70 4.45
C ILE A 119 18.22 -7.75 5.66
N ASN A 120 17.79 -7.19 6.79
CA ASN A 120 18.61 -7.19 8.01
C ASN A 120 18.82 -8.61 8.55
N ASN A 121 17.79 -9.46 8.54
CA ASN A 121 17.89 -10.82 9.02
C ASN A 121 18.80 -11.68 8.12
N ILE A 122 18.72 -11.58 6.80
CA ILE A 122 19.58 -12.27 5.84
C ILE A 122 21.05 -11.85 6.06
N ARG A 123 21.32 -10.56 6.20
CA ARG A 123 22.68 -10.06 6.49
C ARG A 123 23.30 -10.69 7.73
N HIS A 124 22.51 -11.00 8.74
CA HIS A 124 22.94 -11.59 10.00
C HIS A 124 22.62 -13.08 10.14
N ARG A 125 22.20 -13.74 9.07
CA ARG A 125 21.81 -15.16 9.04
C ARG A 125 20.79 -15.52 10.13
N LYS A 126 19.81 -14.65 10.36
CA LYS A 126 18.71 -14.85 11.29
C LYS A 126 17.49 -15.45 10.59
N PRO A 127 16.61 -16.15 11.32
CA PRO A 127 15.38 -16.68 10.75
C PRO A 127 14.50 -15.62 10.08
N LEU A 128 13.83 -16.05 9.00
CA LEU A 128 12.89 -15.24 8.21
C LEU A 128 11.48 -15.77 8.49
N PRO A 129 10.73 -15.18 9.45
CA PRO A 129 9.42 -15.70 9.81
C PRO A 129 8.40 -15.39 8.72
N VAL A 130 7.77 -16.42 8.17
CA VAL A 130 6.71 -16.35 7.16
C VAL A 130 5.41 -16.83 7.77
N TYR A 131 4.41 -15.97 7.86
CA TYR A 131 3.11 -16.32 8.41
C TYR A 131 2.34 -17.22 7.44
N GLY A 132 1.77 -18.32 7.97
CA GLY A 132 1.09 -19.34 7.18
C GLY A 132 2.00 -19.89 6.08
N LYS A 133 1.54 -19.92 4.84
CA LYS A 133 2.33 -20.35 3.67
C LYS A 133 2.98 -19.16 2.90
N GLY A 134 2.71 -17.93 3.32
CA GLY A 134 3.18 -16.73 2.62
C GLY A 134 2.43 -16.44 1.31
N GLU A 135 1.23 -17.01 1.13
CA GLU A 135 0.44 -16.89 -0.10
C GLU A 135 -0.34 -15.57 -0.19
N ASN A 136 -0.35 -14.75 0.87
CA ASN A 136 -0.99 -13.44 0.85
C ASN A 136 -0.37 -12.57 -0.24
N VAL A 137 -1.21 -12.08 -1.14
CA VAL A 137 -0.82 -11.15 -2.21
C VAL A 137 -0.88 -9.72 -1.71
N ARG A 138 0.10 -8.92 -2.10
CA ARG A 138 0.17 -7.47 -1.82
C ARG A 138 0.65 -6.75 -3.08
N ASP A 139 0.04 -5.61 -3.36
CA ASP A 139 0.58 -4.67 -4.33
C ASP A 139 1.68 -3.83 -3.68
N TRP A 140 2.82 -3.69 -4.36
CA TRP A 140 4.00 -3.00 -3.84
C TRP A 140 4.27 -1.72 -4.62
N LEU A 141 4.13 -0.59 -3.94
CA LEU A 141 4.29 0.76 -4.47
C LEU A 141 5.63 1.36 -4.04
N TYR A 142 6.43 1.79 -5.01
CA TYR A 142 7.68 2.46 -4.69
C TYR A 142 7.42 3.82 -4.06
N VAL A 143 8.10 4.10 -2.95
CA VAL A 143 7.80 5.27 -2.10
C VAL A 143 7.93 6.62 -2.80
N GLU A 144 8.86 6.76 -3.76
CA GLU A 144 8.99 8.00 -4.52
C GLU A 144 7.82 8.21 -5.49
N ASP A 145 7.29 7.14 -6.07
CA ASP A 145 6.11 7.22 -6.94
C ASP A 145 4.88 7.58 -6.11
N HIS A 146 4.76 7.02 -4.90
CA HIS A 146 3.72 7.45 -3.97
C HIS A 146 3.85 8.94 -3.61
N ALA A 147 5.05 9.41 -3.30
CA ALA A 147 5.28 10.82 -2.99
C ALA A 147 4.92 11.74 -4.17
N ARG A 148 5.26 11.35 -5.41
CA ARG A 148 4.86 12.07 -6.63
C ARG A 148 3.35 12.08 -6.83
N ALA A 149 2.68 10.95 -6.56
CA ALA A 149 1.22 10.87 -6.64
C ALA A 149 0.55 11.78 -5.60
N ILE A 150 1.06 11.80 -4.36
CA ILE A 150 0.59 12.73 -3.31
C ILE A 150 0.71 14.19 -3.78
N ASP A 151 1.87 14.58 -4.28
CA ASP A 151 2.11 15.93 -4.77
C ASP A 151 1.16 16.31 -5.92
N LEU A 152 1.01 15.41 -6.89
CA LEU A 152 0.10 15.60 -8.02
C LEU A 152 -1.36 15.78 -7.56
N ILE A 153 -1.84 14.87 -6.70
CA ILE A 153 -3.21 14.90 -6.19
C ILE A 153 -3.43 16.12 -5.30
N TYR A 154 -2.46 16.48 -4.47
CA TYR A 154 -2.56 17.67 -3.63
C TYR A 154 -2.77 18.94 -4.46
N HIS A 155 -2.05 19.09 -5.58
CA HIS A 155 -2.12 20.27 -6.42
C HIS A 155 -3.25 20.26 -7.45
N ARG A 156 -3.60 19.07 -7.98
CA ARG A 156 -4.53 18.95 -9.11
C ARG A 156 -5.78 18.12 -8.80
N GLY A 157 -5.81 17.45 -7.67
CA GLY A 157 -6.95 16.61 -7.27
C GLY A 157 -8.19 17.46 -6.94
N THR A 158 -9.34 16.85 -7.16
CA THR A 158 -10.65 17.43 -6.86
C THR A 158 -10.95 17.23 -5.37
N VAL A 159 -11.41 18.29 -4.73
CA VAL A 159 -11.88 18.27 -3.33
C VAL A 159 -13.06 17.31 -3.20
N ALA A 160 -13.14 16.62 -2.08
CA ALA A 160 -14.13 15.58 -1.74
C ALA A 160 -13.94 14.23 -2.45
N GLU A 161 -13.01 14.13 -3.40
CA GLU A 161 -12.76 12.87 -4.08
C GLU A 161 -11.83 11.95 -3.29
N THR A 162 -11.94 10.65 -3.62
CA THR A 162 -11.03 9.60 -3.16
C THR A 162 -10.16 9.17 -4.34
N TYR A 163 -8.90 8.85 -4.08
CA TYR A 163 -7.95 8.38 -5.09
C TYR A 163 -7.26 7.11 -4.60
N ASN A 164 -7.26 6.06 -5.42
CA ASN A 164 -6.43 4.89 -5.19
C ASN A 164 -5.05 5.08 -5.78
N ILE A 165 -4.01 4.75 -5.02
CA ILE A 165 -2.62 4.85 -5.45
C ILE A 165 -2.00 3.46 -5.31
N GLY A 166 -1.91 2.75 -6.41
CA GLY A 166 -1.34 1.40 -6.50
C GLY A 166 -0.10 1.35 -7.38
N GLY A 167 0.65 0.25 -7.28
CA GLY A 167 1.85 0.00 -8.06
C GLY A 167 1.61 -0.88 -9.29
N PHE A 168 0.46 -1.55 -9.40
CA PHE A 168 0.23 -2.65 -10.34
C PHE A 168 1.36 -3.69 -10.29
N ASN A 169 1.78 -4.04 -9.07
CA ASN A 169 2.95 -4.84 -8.79
C ASN A 169 2.63 -5.83 -7.66
N GLU A 170 1.70 -6.72 -7.95
CA GLU A 170 1.17 -7.70 -7.02
C GLU A 170 2.12 -8.89 -6.89
N TRP A 171 2.46 -9.23 -5.65
CA TRP A 171 3.32 -10.35 -5.32
C TRP A 171 2.78 -11.13 -4.13
N LYS A 172 2.94 -12.45 -4.16
CA LYS A 172 2.82 -13.25 -2.94
C LYS A 172 3.97 -12.91 -2.01
N ASN A 173 3.69 -12.85 -0.71
CA ASN A 173 4.73 -12.55 0.28
C ASN A 173 5.94 -13.50 0.15
N ILE A 174 5.70 -14.79 -0.08
CA ILE A 174 6.77 -15.78 -0.23
C ILE A 174 7.67 -15.48 -1.43
N ASP A 175 7.12 -14.95 -2.53
CA ASP A 175 7.89 -14.68 -3.75
C ASP A 175 8.72 -13.42 -3.59
N ILE A 176 8.19 -12.36 -2.96
CA ILE A 176 8.99 -11.18 -2.57
C ILE A 176 10.15 -11.60 -1.65
N ILE A 177 9.89 -12.48 -0.69
CA ILE A 177 10.93 -12.96 0.23
C ILE A 177 12.05 -13.65 -0.53
N LYS A 178 11.73 -14.52 -1.50
CA LYS A 178 12.73 -15.18 -2.35
C LYS A 178 13.54 -14.18 -3.18
N VAL A 179 12.88 -13.17 -3.75
CA VAL A 179 13.56 -12.10 -4.48
C VAL A 179 14.53 -11.32 -3.58
N VAL A 180 14.10 -11.01 -2.35
CA VAL A 180 14.95 -10.32 -1.36
C VAL A 180 16.14 -11.19 -0.99
N ILE A 181 15.96 -12.51 -0.73
CA ILE A 181 17.05 -13.44 -0.43
C ILE A 181 18.04 -13.47 -1.57
N ASN A 182 17.61 -13.77 -2.79
CA ASN A 182 18.49 -13.87 -3.97
C ASN A 182 19.28 -12.59 -4.20
N THR A 183 18.61 -11.45 -4.02
CA THR A 183 19.26 -10.14 -4.21
C THR A 183 20.31 -9.86 -3.15
N VAL A 184 20.00 -10.11 -1.88
CA VAL A 184 20.93 -9.88 -0.76
C VAL A 184 22.10 -10.85 -0.82
N ASP A 185 21.88 -12.13 -1.12
CA ASP A 185 22.94 -13.12 -1.29
C ASP A 185 23.91 -12.68 -2.38
N ARG A 186 23.40 -12.31 -3.55
CA ARG A 186 24.23 -11.81 -4.65
C ARG A 186 25.05 -10.57 -4.26
N LEU A 187 24.41 -9.59 -3.58
CA LEU A 187 25.09 -8.36 -3.15
C LEU A 187 26.17 -8.61 -2.08
N LEU A 188 26.02 -9.69 -1.30
CA LEU A 188 27.00 -10.10 -0.30
C LEU A 188 28.07 -11.09 -0.84
N GLY A 189 28.04 -11.39 -2.15
CA GLY A 189 28.95 -12.34 -2.78
C GLY A 189 28.69 -13.80 -2.39
N ARG A 190 27.48 -14.13 -1.95
CA ARG A 190 27.02 -15.49 -1.67
C ARG A 190 26.43 -16.13 -2.92
N ALA A 191 26.25 -17.45 -2.91
CA ALA A 191 25.50 -18.13 -3.96
C ALA A 191 24.03 -17.68 -3.92
N GLU A 192 23.41 -17.49 -5.07
CA GLU A 192 22.01 -17.12 -5.17
C GLU A 192 21.13 -18.17 -4.49
N GLY A 193 20.31 -17.74 -3.54
CA GLY A 193 19.43 -18.61 -2.75
C GLY A 193 20.14 -19.37 -1.62
N GLU A 194 21.39 -19.04 -1.30
CA GLU A 194 22.14 -19.69 -0.21
C GLU A 194 21.37 -19.62 1.13
N ASP A 195 20.72 -18.48 1.37
CA ASP A 195 19.99 -18.19 2.62
C ASP A 195 18.50 -18.57 2.56
N MET A 196 18.03 -19.33 1.55
CA MET A 196 16.64 -19.84 1.49
C MET A 196 16.28 -20.73 2.69
N ASN A 197 17.26 -21.40 3.28
CA ASN A 197 17.11 -22.22 4.48
C ASN A 197 16.76 -21.42 5.75
N LEU A 198 16.87 -20.10 5.71
CA LEU A 198 16.47 -19.23 6.81
C LEU A 198 14.95 -19.04 6.90
N ILE A 199 14.20 -19.38 5.85
CA ILE A 199 12.73 -19.30 5.87
C ILE A 199 12.17 -20.20 6.94
N THR A 200 11.37 -19.63 7.84
CA THR A 200 10.72 -20.35 8.93
C THR A 200 9.22 -20.02 8.90
N TYR A 201 8.40 -21.02 8.69
CA TYR A 201 6.96 -20.85 8.69
C TYR A 201 6.43 -20.79 10.12
N VAL A 202 5.59 -19.77 10.38
CA VAL A 202 4.98 -19.51 11.70
C VAL A 202 3.45 -19.44 11.57
N THR A 203 2.76 -19.90 12.61
CA THR A 203 1.28 -19.90 12.69
C THR A 203 0.77 -18.66 13.43
#